data_292aee3b6edc2f96ee0fd26979ff4daa
#
_entry.id   292aee3b6edc2f96ee0fd26979ff4daa
#
_cell.length_a   1.000
_cell.length_b   1.000
_cell.length_c   1.000
_cell.angle_alpha   90.00
_cell.angle_beta   90.00
_cell.angle_gamma   90.00
#
_symmetry.space_group_name_H-M   'P 1'
#
loop_
_entity.id
_entity.type
_entity.pdbx_description
1 polymer ?
#
loop_
_entity_poly.entity_id
_entity_poly.type
_entity_poly.pdbx_seq_one_letter_code
_entity_poly.pdbx_strand_id
1 'polypeptide(L)'
;MSLTLTPSRQLPEVDAFIQCAMVMEAQPFLDALVPLPGSHAVETLVVGADGHHQQSYALGQLEGHTVVVITSGIGIANAAAAVARGLTLATPKIVIAGGTAGGLEGGIQVGDIAGAISTIYNDADATVFGYELGQIPRMPVDYHSSQRAIDALAGLNDAQPHHVRTGRIVTGDSFASEKVVARIRAGFPDALAVDMETCGMAQVCWSNGVDWICLRAISDLTGEGADEDFHMNGEKAAYHSFEAICAYLSLFCK
;
A
#
# COMPACT_ATOMS: atom_id res chain seq x y z
N MET A 1 -38.78 14.50 -8.12
CA MET A 1 -37.97 13.92 -7.03
C MET A 1 -36.61 14.56 -7.10
N SER A 2 -36.21 15.39 -6.14
CA SER A 2 -34.87 16.04 -6.12
C SER A 2 -33.86 15.00 -5.64
N LEU A 3 -32.89 14.64 -6.48
CA LEU A 3 -31.73 13.82 -6.09
C LEU A 3 -30.72 14.75 -5.40
N THR A 4 -30.50 14.56 -4.12
CA THR A 4 -29.45 15.24 -3.35
C THR A 4 -28.32 14.24 -3.07
N LEU A 5 -27.11 14.56 -3.56
CA LEU A 5 -25.87 13.84 -3.23
C LEU A 5 -25.30 14.42 -1.93
N THR A 6 -25.86 14.05 -0.80
CA THR A 6 -25.33 14.47 0.51
C THR A 6 -24.74 13.25 1.21
N PRO A 7 -23.48 13.27 1.67
CA PRO A 7 -22.96 12.28 2.60
C PRO A 7 -23.70 12.46 3.92
N SER A 8 -24.71 11.64 4.19
CA SER A 8 -25.62 11.86 5.34
C SER A 8 -25.36 10.90 6.50
N ARG A 9 -24.30 10.09 6.44
CA ARG A 9 -24.01 9.11 7.49
C ARG A 9 -22.60 9.29 8.03
N GLN A 10 -22.50 9.40 9.37
CA GLN A 10 -21.22 9.23 10.04
C GLN A 10 -20.75 7.79 9.81
N LEU A 11 -19.59 7.65 9.17
CA LEU A 11 -19.00 6.34 8.88
C LEU A 11 -18.35 5.77 10.15
N PRO A 12 -18.31 4.44 10.32
CA PRO A 12 -17.60 3.83 11.44
C PRO A 12 -16.10 4.17 11.37
N GLU A 13 -15.50 4.48 12.50
CA GLU A 13 -14.06 4.68 12.61
C GLU A 13 -13.35 3.34 12.74
N VAL A 14 -12.22 3.20 12.08
CA VAL A 14 -11.33 2.05 12.17
C VAL A 14 -9.88 2.52 12.35
N ASP A 15 -9.04 1.69 12.94
CA ASP A 15 -7.64 2.05 13.18
C ASP A 15 -6.85 2.12 11.86
N ALA A 16 -7.06 1.17 10.96
CA ALA A 16 -6.37 1.19 9.68
C ALA A 16 -7.17 0.53 8.54
N PHE A 17 -6.88 0.98 7.31
CA PHE A 17 -7.05 0.17 6.12
C PHE A 17 -5.69 -0.45 5.78
N ILE A 18 -5.66 -1.74 5.46
CA ILE A 18 -4.50 -2.46 4.96
C ILE A 18 -4.80 -2.84 3.53
N GLN A 19 -4.16 -2.15 2.57
CA GLN A 19 -4.36 -2.38 1.15
C GLN A 19 -3.28 -3.34 0.63
N CYS A 20 -3.72 -4.47 0.10
CA CYS A 20 -2.94 -5.45 -0.62
C CYS A 20 -3.44 -5.57 -2.06
N ALA A 21 -2.54 -5.80 -3.02
CA ALA A 21 -2.93 -5.94 -4.41
C ALA A 21 -3.49 -7.34 -4.71
N MET A 22 -2.89 -8.37 -4.14
CA MET A 22 -3.15 -9.77 -4.45
C MET A 22 -3.73 -10.52 -3.27
N VAL A 23 -4.47 -11.60 -3.57
CA VAL A 23 -4.97 -12.53 -2.53
C VAL A 23 -3.82 -13.10 -1.70
N MET A 24 -2.71 -13.48 -2.34
CA MET A 24 -1.52 -13.99 -1.67
C MET A 24 -0.98 -13.00 -0.62
N GLU A 25 -0.99 -11.71 -0.94
CA GLU A 25 -0.52 -10.66 -0.01
C GLU A 25 -1.51 -10.39 1.12
N ALA A 26 -2.80 -10.49 0.83
CA ALA A 26 -3.86 -10.30 1.84
C ALA A 26 -4.02 -11.50 2.76
N GLN A 27 -3.67 -12.71 2.31
CA GLN A 27 -3.97 -13.96 3.01
C GLN A 27 -3.44 -14.02 4.45
N PRO A 28 -2.19 -13.63 4.77
CA PRO A 28 -1.71 -13.64 6.16
C PRO A 28 -2.57 -12.76 7.09
N PHE A 29 -3.05 -11.62 6.58
CA PHE A 29 -3.96 -10.74 7.34
C PHE A 29 -5.33 -11.38 7.51
N LEU A 30 -5.89 -11.96 6.45
CA LEU A 30 -7.21 -12.59 6.47
C LEU A 30 -7.25 -13.79 7.43
N ASP A 31 -6.17 -14.57 7.49
CA ASP A 31 -6.03 -15.72 8.40
C ASP A 31 -5.90 -15.28 9.87
N ALA A 32 -5.31 -14.11 10.13
CA ALA A 32 -5.11 -13.55 11.46
C ALA A 32 -6.29 -12.70 11.95
N LEU A 33 -7.20 -12.28 11.05
CA LEU A 33 -8.36 -11.48 11.44
C LEU A 33 -9.31 -12.26 12.35
N VAL A 34 -9.69 -11.64 13.46
CA VAL A 34 -10.76 -12.12 14.33
C VAL A 34 -12.00 -11.23 14.24
N PRO A 35 -13.21 -11.77 14.50
CA PRO A 35 -14.43 -10.97 14.50
C PRO A 35 -14.36 -9.78 15.47
N LEU A 36 -15.05 -8.69 15.14
CA LEU A 36 -15.24 -7.58 16.07
C LEU A 36 -15.97 -8.04 17.34
N PRO A 37 -15.76 -7.36 18.50
CA PRO A 37 -16.48 -7.65 19.73
C PRO A 37 -18.01 -7.63 19.52
N GLY A 38 -18.66 -8.76 19.85
CA GLY A 38 -20.10 -8.93 19.65
C GLY A 38 -20.50 -9.45 18.26
N SER A 39 -19.57 -9.63 17.34
CA SER A 39 -19.80 -10.29 16.05
C SER A 39 -19.43 -11.76 16.09
N HIS A 40 -20.11 -12.58 15.30
CA HIS A 40 -19.86 -14.05 15.23
C HIS A 40 -18.84 -14.41 14.11
N ALA A 41 -18.58 -13.51 13.17
CA ALA A 41 -17.69 -13.72 12.04
C ALA A 41 -17.05 -12.41 11.59
N VAL A 42 -15.93 -12.50 10.87
CA VAL A 42 -15.35 -11.39 10.11
C VAL A 42 -16.35 -10.96 9.04
N GLU A 43 -16.66 -9.67 8.98
CA GLU A 43 -17.54 -9.12 7.96
C GLU A 43 -16.77 -8.95 6.66
N THR A 44 -17.25 -9.53 5.56
CA THR A 44 -16.61 -9.41 4.25
C THR A 44 -17.58 -8.86 3.22
N LEU A 45 -17.15 -7.81 2.52
CA LEU A 45 -17.86 -7.23 1.39
C LEU A 45 -17.03 -7.48 0.12
N VAL A 46 -17.64 -8.06 -0.90
CA VAL A 46 -17.05 -8.23 -2.23
C VAL A 46 -17.81 -7.32 -3.21
N VAL A 47 -17.06 -6.54 -4.00
CA VAL A 47 -17.63 -5.57 -4.92
C VAL A 47 -17.02 -5.72 -6.31
N GLY A 48 -17.86 -5.84 -7.29
CA GLY A 48 -17.54 -6.07 -8.71
C GLY A 48 -18.62 -6.92 -9.36
N ALA A 49 -18.60 -7.01 -10.67
CA ALA A 49 -19.52 -7.88 -11.40
C ALA A 49 -19.02 -9.33 -11.38
N ASP A 50 -19.95 -10.30 -11.35
CA ASP A 50 -19.60 -11.71 -11.41
C ASP A 50 -18.84 -12.03 -12.72
N GLY A 51 -17.77 -12.82 -12.57
CA GLY A 51 -16.89 -13.16 -13.69
C GLY A 51 -15.92 -12.06 -14.11
N HIS A 52 -15.87 -10.94 -13.40
CA HIS A 52 -14.94 -9.83 -13.60
C HIS A 52 -14.01 -9.66 -12.40
N HIS A 53 -13.08 -8.71 -12.49
CA HIS A 53 -12.25 -8.35 -11.35
C HIS A 53 -13.12 -7.79 -10.21
N GLN A 54 -12.96 -8.35 -9.01
CA GLN A 54 -13.66 -7.95 -7.80
C GLN A 54 -12.67 -7.47 -6.75
N GLN A 55 -13.09 -6.49 -5.96
CA GLN A 55 -12.38 -6.00 -4.78
C GLN A 55 -13.06 -6.58 -3.54
N SER A 56 -12.27 -6.93 -2.52
CA SER A 56 -12.81 -7.40 -1.25
C SER A 56 -12.37 -6.52 -0.09
N TYR A 57 -13.23 -6.42 0.92
CA TYR A 57 -13.06 -5.64 2.15
C TYR A 57 -13.44 -6.54 3.32
N ALA A 58 -12.47 -6.90 4.15
CA ALA A 58 -12.69 -7.73 5.33
C ALA A 58 -12.49 -6.89 6.59
N LEU A 59 -13.55 -6.70 7.37
CA LEU A 59 -13.57 -5.94 8.63
C LEU A 59 -13.44 -6.89 9.81
N GLY A 60 -12.44 -6.65 10.65
CA GLY A 60 -12.20 -7.43 11.85
C GLY A 60 -11.20 -6.77 12.79
N GLN A 61 -10.69 -7.53 13.75
CA GLN A 61 -9.58 -7.12 14.60
C GLN A 61 -8.30 -7.87 14.24
N LEU A 62 -7.20 -7.12 14.20
CA LEU A 62 -5.84 -7.62 14.05
C LEU A 62 -5.01 -7.10 15.21
N GLU A 63 -4.45 -7.99 16.04
CA GLU A 63 -3.67 -7.61 17.24
C GLU A 63 -4.40 -6.60 18.16
N GLY A 64 -5.74 -6.70 18.24
CA GLY A 64 -6.59 -5.81 19.04
C GLY A 64 -6.98 -4.50 18.36
N HIS A 65 -6.46 -4.21 17.15
CA HIS A 65 -6.81 -3.04 16.35
C HIS A 65 -7.94 -3.36 15.37
N THR A 66 -8.91 -2.44 15.25
CA THR A 66 -9.99 -2.57 14.27
C THR A 66 -9.49 -2.18 12.88
N VAL A 67 -9.48 -3.12 11.96
CA VAL A 67 -8.92 -2.91 10.61
C VAL A 67 -9.87 -3.35 9.50
N VAL A 68 -9.70 -2.78 8.32
CA VAL A 68 -10.27 -3.29 7.08
C VAL A 68 -9.13 -3.75 6.18
N VAL A 69 -9.04 -5.05 5.90
CA VAL A 69 -8.13 -5.60 4.90
C VAL A 69 -8.79 -5.48 3.53
N ILE A 70 -8.10 -4.82 2.60
CA ILE A 70 -8.57 -4.54 1.24
C ILE A 70 -7.73 -5.35 0.26
N THR A 71 -8.37 -6.23 -0.53
CA THR A 71 -7.73 -6.84 -1.70
C THR A 71 -8.17 -6.08 -2.94
N SER A 72 -7.28 -5.29 -3.50
CA SER A 72 -7.63 -4.27 -4.50
C SER A 72 -7.56 -4.76 -5.95
N GLY A 73 -6.71 -5.75 -6.23
CA GLY A 73 -6.15 -6.03 -7.56
C GLY A 73 -4.88 -5.23 -7.81
N ILE A 74 -4.06 -5.73 -8.74
CA ILE A 74 -2.79 -5.14 -9.13
C ILE A 74 -3.02 -3.86 -9.93
N GLY A 75 -2.17 -2.87 -9.73
CA GLY A 75 -2.09 -1.66 -10.53
C GLY A 75 -2.70 -0.41 -9.89
N ILE A 76 -2.23 0.73 -10.35
CA ILE A 76 -2.56 2.07 -9.83
C ILE A 76 -4.07 2.29 -9.75
N ALA A 77 -4.79 2.02 -10.85
CA ALA A 77 -6.23 2.25 -10.93
C ALA A 77 -7.02 1.38 -9.94
N ASN A 78 -6.63 0.12 -9.78
CA ASN A 78 -7.28 -0.81 -8.86
C ASN A 78 -7.06 -0.39 -7.40
N ALA A 79 -5.84 -0.05 -7.02
CA ALA A 79 -5.52 0.41 -5.67
C ALA A 79 -6.26 1.72 -5.32
N ALA A 80 -6.20 2.71 -6.21
CA ALA A 80 -6.89 3.99 -6.03
C ALA A 80 -8.41 3.80 -5.90
N ALA A 81 -9.03 3.01 -6.78
CA ALA A 81 -10.47 2.73 -6.75
C ALA A 81 -10.88 1.99 -5.47
N ALA A 82 -10.07 1.01 -5.02
CA ALA A 82 -10.37 0.24 -3.83
C ALA A 82 -10.31 1.10 -2.56
N VAL A 83 -9.27 1.92 -2.42
CA VAL A 83 -9.14 2.81 -1.26
C VAL A 83 -10.22 3.90 -1.28
N ALA A 84 -10.49 4.52 -2.42
CA ALA A 84 -11.56 5.53 -2.55
C ALA A 84 -12.94 4.95 -2.16
N ARG A 85 -13.24 3.71 -2.58
CA ARG A 85 -14.45 2.99 -2.16
C ARG A 85 -14.43 2.68 -0.67
N GLY A 86 -13.32 2.18 -0.13
CA GLY A 86 -13.15 1.91 1.30
C GLY A 86 -13.48 3.14 2.15
N LEU A 87 -13.03 4.33 1.75
CA LEU A 87 -13.32 5.60 2.41
C LEU A 87 -14.81 6.00 2.38
N THR A 88 -15.64 5.33 1.58
CA THR A 88 -17.10 5.46 1.65
C THR A 88 -17.76 4.46 2.60
N LEU A 89 -17.03 3.49 3.10
CA LEU A 89 -17.49 2.43 4.00
C LEU A 89 -17.09 2.69 5.45
N ALA A 90 -15.87 3.19 5.68
CA ALA A 90 -15.34 3.48 7.01
C ALA A 90 -14.32 4.64 6.95
N THR A 91 -14.00 5.23 8.12
CA THR A 91 -13.00 6.29 8.28
C THR A 91 -11.77 5.72 8.99
N PRO A 92 -10.68 5.42 8.28
CA PRO A 92 -9.45 4.93 8.90
C PRO A 92 -8.63 6.07 9.48
N LYS A 93 -7.86 5.81 10.55
CA LYS A 93 -6.82 6.72 11.04
C LYS A 93 -5.61 6.77 10.10
N ILE A 94 -5.36 5.65 9.39
CA ILE A 94 -4.27 5.50 8.42
C ILE A 94 -4.61 4.46 7.37
N VAL A 95 -4.08 4.63 6.15
CA VAL A 95 -4.08 3.61 5.10
C VAL A 95 -2.66 3.08 4.94
N ILE A 96 -2.49 1.76 5.00
CA ILE A 96 -1.20 1.09 4.92
C ILE A 96 -1.13 0.27 3.63
N ALA A 97 -0.18 0.56 2.75
CA ALA A 97 0.13 -0.30 1.62
C ALA A 97 0.97 -1.49 2.10
N GLY A 98 0.39 -2.68 2.05
CA GLY A 98 1.04 -3.94 2.39
C GLY A 98 1.27 -4.81 1.17
N GLY A 99 2.11 -5.84 1.33
CA GLY A 99 2.44 -6.80 0.28
C GLY A 99 3.90 -6.75 -0.14
N THR A 100 4.15 -6.85 -1.44
CA THR A 100 5.49 -7.04 -2.02
C THR A 100 5.95 -5.84 -2.84
N ALA A 101 7.26 -5.67 -3.01
CA ALA A 101 7.88 -4.64 -3.85
C ALA A 101 9.23 -5.12 -4.40
N GLY A 102 9.63 -4.57 -5.53
CA GLY A 102 10.96 -4.77 -6.10
C GLY A 102 11.99 -3.80 -5.53
N GLY A 103 13.16 -4.29 -5.12
CA GLY A 103 14.24 -3.48 -4.56
C GLY A 103 15.01 -2.71 -5.64
N LEU A 104 15.26 -1.42 -5.42
CA LEU A 104 15.99 -0.55 -6.33
C LEU A 104 17.30 -0.03 -5.74
N GLU A 105 17.30 0.30 -4.46
CA GLU A 105 18.47 0.86 -3.77
C GLU A 105 19.61 -0.15 -3.65
N GLY A 106 20.85 0.31 -3.82
CA GLY A 106 22.03 -0.53 -3.61
C GLY A 106 22.13 -1.02 -2.17
N GLY A 107 22.26 -2.34 -1.98
CA GLY A 107 22.36 -2.97 -0.67
C GLY A 107 21.03 -3.35 -0.01
N ILE A 108 19.89 -3.04 -0.61
CA ILE A 108 18.60 -3.61 -0.19
C ILE A 108 18.59 -5.11 -0.50
N GLN A 109 17.94 -5.90 0.33
CA GLN A 109 17.91 -7.35 0.21
C GLN A 109 16.47 -7.88 0.13
N VAL A 110 16.30 -9.05 -0.49
CA VAL A 110 15.04 -9.79 -0.44
C VAL A 110 14.70 -10.09 1.01
N GLY A 111 13.49 -9.74 1.41
CA GLY A 111 12.99 -9.86 2.77
C GLY A 111 13.12 -8.60 3.62
N ASP A 112 13.88 -7.57 3.20
CA ASP A 112 13.85 -6.25 3.83
C ASP A 112 12.46 -5.61 3.70
N ILE A 113 12.11 -4.74 4.64
CA ILE A 113 10.88 -3.95 4.59
C ILE A 113 11.19 -2.57 3.99
N ALA A 114 10.54 -2.24 2.89
CA ALA A 114 10.51 -0.89 2.36
C ALA A 114 9.47 -0.05 3.12
N GLY A 115 9.95 0.69 4.13
CA GLY A 115 9.17 1.69 4.86
C GLY A 115 9.14 3.00 4.08
N ALA A 116 8.21 3.13 3.13
CA ALA A 116 8.18 4.28 2.25
C ALA A 116 7.47 5.48 2.89
N ILE A 117 8.21 6.56 3.04
CA ILE A 117 7.75 7.85 3.58
C ILE A 117 7.32 8.83 2.49
N SER A 118 7.65 8.57 1.23
CA SER A 118 7.19 9.33 0.07
C SER A 118 7.01 8.40 -1.14
N THR A 119 6.17 8.83 -2.06
CA THR A 119 5.92 8.12 -3.32
C THR A 119 5.66 9.05 -4.48
N ILE A 120 6.02 8.60 -5.70
CA ILE A 120 5.85 9.32 -6.95
C ILE A 120 5.56 8.31 -8.07
N TYR A 121 4.85 8.74 -9.14
CA TYR A 121 4.67 7.90 -10.31
C TYR A 121 5.97 7.78 -11.12
N ASN A 122 6.36 6.59 -11.50
CA ASN A 122 7.58 6.36 -12.30
C ASN A 122 7.33 6.39 -13.82
N ASP A 123 6.08 6.40 -14.24
CA ASP A 123 5.67 6.33 -15.65
C ASP A 123 4.84 7.56 -16.11
N ALA A 124 4.56 8.51 -15.22
CA ALA A 124 3.92 9.76 -15.59
C ALA A 124 4.96 10.77 -16.12
N ASP A 125 4.71 11.34 -17.28
CA ASP A 125 5.57 12.37 -17.89
C ASP A 125 4.72 13.49 -18.49
N ALA A 126 4.77 14.65 -17.86
CA ALA A 126 4.20 15.89 -18.35
C ALA A 126 5.24 17.04 -18.41
N THR A 127 6.52 16.69 -18.51
CA THR A 127 7.66 17.63 -18.51
C THR A 127 7.59 18.61 -19.67
N VAL A 128 6.98 18.22 -20.79
CA VAL A 128 6.72 19.12 -21.94
C VAL A 128 5.86 20.36 -21.55
N PHE A 129 5.10 20.25 -20.48
CA PHE A 129 4.29 21.36 -19.93
C PHE A 129 4.93 22.02 -18.70
N GLY A 130 6.18 21.68 -18.37
CA GLY A 130 6.93 22.25 -17.24
C GLY A 130 6.65 21.59 -15.89
N TYR A 131 6.02 20.43 -15.86
CA TYR A 131 5.88 19.61 -14.64
C TYR A 131 7.16 18.78 -14.40
N GLU A 132 7.36 18.34 -13.16
CA GLU A 132 8.44 17.42 -12.84
C GLU A 132 8.14 16.01 -13.40
N LEU A 133 9.19 15.22 -13.66
CA LEU A 133 9.03 13.80 -14.02
C LEU A 133 8.32 13.07 -12.88
N GLY A 134 7.29 12.30 -13.20
CA GLY A 134 6.45 11.59 -12.23
C GLY A 134 5.28 12.42 -11.67
N GLN A 135 5.23 13.71 -11.97
CA GLN A 135 4.14 14.58 -11.52
C GLN A 135 2.92 14.49 -12.43
N ILE A 136 1.76 14.20 -11.86
CA ILE A 136 0.47 14.37 -12.53
C ILE A 136 0.14 15.87 -12.57
N PRO A 137 -0.27 16.42 -13.72
CA PRO A 137 -0.60 17.85 -13.85
C PRO A 137 -1.60 18.33 -12.79
N ARG A 138 -1.25 19.44 -12.13
CA ARG A 138 -2.02 20.07 -11.04
C ARG A 138 -2.09 19.28 -9.74
N MET A 139 -1.35 18.18 -9.62
CA MET A 139 -1.18 17.44 -8.38
C MET A 139 0.18 17.79 -7.74
N PRO A 140 0.42 17.46 -6.47
CA PRO A 140 1.75 17.50 -5.87
C PRO A 140 2.79 16.78 -6.73
N VAL A 141 4.05 17.15 -6.59
CA VAL A 141 5.15 16.46 -7.28
C VAL A 141 5.22 15.01 -6.81
N ASP A 142 5.16 14.82 -5.50
CA ASP A 142 5.13 13.53 -4.81
C ASP A 142 4.19 13.60 -3.61
N TYR A 143 3.89 12.44 -3.02
CA TYR A 143 3.02 12.32 -1.85
C TYR A 143 3.87 11.88 -0.66
N HIS A 144 3.67 12.51 0.50
CA HIS A 144 4.40 12.23 1.73
C HIS A 144 3.49 11.65 2.81
N SER A 145 4.02 10.71 3.57
CA SER A 145 3.41 10.28 4.82
C SER A 145 3.44 11.40 5.86
N SER A 146 2.50 11.40 6.80
CA SER A 146 2.52 12.38 7.90
C SER A 146 3.71 12.15 8.84
N GLN A 147 4.10 13.20 9.56
CA GLN A 147 5.16 13.08 10.58
C GLN A 147 4.82 12.02 11.63
N ARG A 148 3.55 11.92 12.04
CA ARG A 148 3.09 10.88 12.96
C ARG A 148 3.32 9.47 12.42
N ALA A 149 3.04 9.23 11.13
CA ALA A 149 3.28 7.93 10.49
C ALA A 149 4.79 7.61 10.42
N ILE A 150 5.63 8.62 10.15
CA ILE A 150 7.09 8.51 10.10
C ILE A 150 7.67 8.24 11.51
N ASP A 151 7.17 8.92 12.53
CA ASP A 151 7.63 8.72 13.92
C ASP A 151 7.33 7.28 14.40
N ALA A 152 6.16 6.74 14.06
CA ALA A 152 5.84 5.34 14.35
C ALA A 152 6.76 4.36 13.60
N LEU A 153 7.12 4.68 12.34
CA LEU A 153 8.04 3.88 11.54
C LEU A 153 9.44 3.81 12.16
N ALA A 154 9.91 4.88 12.81
CA ALA A 154 11.24 4.92 13.43
C ALA A 154 11.46 3.84 14.50
N GLY A 155 10.38 3.39 15.19
CA GLY A 155 10.44 2.32 16.19
C GLY A 155 10.33 0.90 15.62
N LEU A 156 10.12 0.76 14.32
CA LEU A 156 9.73 -0.53 13.75
C LEU A 156 10.88 -1.55 13.71
N ASN A 157 12.12 -1.12 13.53
CA ASN A 157 13.30 -2.02 13.56
C ASN A 157 13.47 -2.76 14.89
N ASP A 158 13.06 -2.13 16.01
CA ASP A 158 13.17 -2.74 17.33
C ASP A 158 11.92 -3.60 17.67
N ALA A 159 10.85 -3.45 16.93
CA ALA A 159 9.54 -4.06 17.21
C ALA A 159 9.28 -5.37 16.42
N GLN A 160 10.09 -5.66 15.40
CA GLN A 160 9.93 -6.83 14.53
C GLN A 160 11.28 -7.28 13.95
N PRO A 161 11.42 -8.53 13.44
CA PRO A 161 12.74 -9.11 13.12
C PRO A 161 13.34 -8.67 11.79
N HIS A 162 12.57 -8.03 10.90
CA HIS A 162 13.02 -7.70 9.55
C HIS A 162 13.72 -6.35 9.53
N HIS A 163 14.73 -6.20 8.68
CA HIS A 163 15.42 -4.93 8.50
C HIS A 163 14.51 -3.94 7.74
N VAL A 164 14.25 -2.78 8.33
CA VAL A 164 13.45 -1.72 7.72
C VAL A 164 14.36 -0.68 7.08
N ARG A 165 14.14 -0.47 5.78
CA ARG A 165 14.79 0.59 5.01
C ARG A 165 13.75 1.70 4.78
N THR A 166 14.13 2.93 5.06
CA THR A 166 13.22 4.08 4.93
C THR A 166 13.61 4.94 3.73
N GLY A 167 12.66 5.24 2.86
CA GLY A 167 12.96 6.01 1.65
C GLY A 167 11.72 6.28 0.80
N ARG A 168 11.98 6.56 -0.48
CA ARG A 168 10.93 6.75 -1.50
C ARG A 168 10.62 5.43 -2.18
N ILE A 169 9.33 5.12 -2.35
CA ILE A 169 8.88 4.11 -3.29
C ILE A 169 8.38 4.78 -4.58
N VAL A 170 8.67 4.20 -5.74
CA VAL A 170 8.16 4.69 -7.02
C VAL A 170 7.14 3.72 -7.58
N THR A 171 6.05 4.21 -8.14
CA THR A 171 4.91 3.40 -8.56
C THR A 171 4.64 3.56 -10.05
N GLY A 172 4.34 2.46 -10.76
CA GLY A 172 3.91 2.47 -12.15
C GLY A 172 3.25 1.15 -12.55
N ASP A 173 2.43 1.17 -13.61
CA ASP A 173 1.68 -0.02 -14.08
C ASP A 173 2.54 -1.01 -14.90
N SER A 174 3.86 -1.00 -14.70
CA SER A 174 4.79 -1.90 -15.36
C SER A 174 5.63 -2.66 -14.34
N PHE A 175 5.67 -3.99 -14.45
CA PHE A 175 6.62 -4.80 -13.68
C PHE A 175 8.07 -4.37 -13.98
N ALA A 176 8.89 -4.23 -12.92
CA ALA A 176 10.25 -3.69 -13.00
C ALA A 176 11.26 -4.70 -13.58
N SER A 177 10.96 -5.24 -14.77
CA SER A 177 11.85 -6.08 -15.55
C SER A 177 13.10 -5.31 -16.01
N GLU A 178 14.08 -6.01 -16.59
CA GLU A 178 15.33 -5.43 -17.09
C GLU A 178 15.12 -4.19 -17.98
N LYS A 179 14.10 -4.23 -18.87
CA LYS A 179 13.79 -3.10 -19.76
C LYS A 179 13.23 -1.88 -19.03
N VAL A 180 12.49 -2.10 -17.97
CA VAL A 180 11.77 -1.04 -17.22
C VAL A 180 12.68 -0.43 -16.16
N VAL A 181 13.46 -1.25 -15.45
CA VAL A 181 14.27 -0.82 -14.31
C VAL A 181 15.34 0.21 -14.69
N ALA A 182 15.93 0.11 -15.87
CA ALA A 182 16.94 1.07 -16.33
C ALA A 182 16.38 2.49 -16.42
N ARG A 183 15.15 2.65 -16.93
CA ARG A 183 14.43 3.94 -16.98
C ARG A 183 14.10 4.43 -15.59
N ILE A 184 13.63 3.56 -14.71
CA ILE A 184 13.27 3.92 -13.33
C ILE A 184 14.50 4.44 -12.59
N ARG A 185 15.62 3.71 -12.61
CA ARG A 185 16.88 4.12 -11.96
C ARG A 185 17.46 5.42 -12.52
N ALA A 186 17.30 5.67 -13.82
CA ALA A 186 17.75 6.92 -14.44
C ALA A 186 16.88 8.12 -14.03
N GLY A 187 15.56 7.94 -13.93
CA GLY A 187 14.62 9.01 -13.56
C GLY A 187 14.52 9.25 -12.06
N PHE A 188 14.73 8.22 -11.25
CA PHE A 188 14.53 8.24 -9.79
C PHE A 188 15.69 7.55 -9.06
N PRO A 189 16.89 8.14 -9.08
CA PRO A 189 18.09 7.52 -8.51
C PRO A 189 18.05 7.39 -6.97
N ASP A 190 17.13 8.08 -6.32
CA ASP A 190 16.88 8.05 -4.87
C ASP A 190 15.79 7.05 -4.47
N ALA A 191 15.25 6.28 -5.42
CA ALA A 191 14.19 5.32 -5.12
C ALA A 191 14.74 4.12 -4.35
N LEU A 192 14.09 3.82 -3.21
CA LEU A 192 14.34 2.64 -2.40
C LEU A 192 13.80 1.37 -3.06
N ALA A 193 12.57 1.45 -3.55
CA ALA A 193 11.84 0.32 -4.11
C ALA A 193 10.82 0.77 -5.16
N VAL A 194 10.24 -0.19 -5.87
CA VAL A 194 9.19 0.01 -6.86
C VAL A 194 8.02 -0.93 -6.61
N ASP A 195 6.82 -0.42 -6.81
CA ASP A 195 5.58 -1.19 -6.80
C ASP A 195 4.59 -0.74 -7.90
N MET A 196 3.37 -1.25 -7.84
CA MET A 196 2.33 -0.94 -8.83
C MET A 196 1.09 -0.27 -8.20
N GLU A 197 1.10 0.12 -6.91
CA GLU A 197 -0.12 0.58 -6.21
C GLU A 197 0.06 1.81 -5.34
N THR A 198 1.18 1.94 -4.63
CA THR A 198 1.32 2.87 -3.50
C THR A 198 1.02 4.32 -3.88
N CYS A 199 1.48 4.81 -5.03
CA CYS A 199 1.24 6.21 -5.41
C CYS A 199 -0.23 6.49 -5.71
N GLY A 200 -0.96 5.54 -6.34
CA GLY A 200 -2.40 5.67 -6.56
C GLY A 200 -3.19 5.72 -5.26
N MET A 201 -2.86 4.85 -4.32
CA MET A 201 -3.41 4.87 -2.96
C MET A 201 -3.10 6.19 -2.24
N ALA A 202 -1.83 6.62 -2.25
CA ALA A 202 -1.38 7.84 -1.58
C ALA A 202 -2.04 9.10 -2.15
N GLN A 203 -2.26 9.18 -3.46
CA GLN A 203 -3.01 10.27 -4.09
C GLN A 203 -4.44 10.33 -3.59
N VAL A 204 -5.12 9.20 -3.44
CA VAL A 204 -6.47 9.14 -2.86
C VAL A 204 -6.46 9.59 -1.40
N CYS A 205 -5.50 9.13 -0.60
CA CYS A 205 -5.34 9.54 0.80
C CYS A 205 -5.11 11.03 0.92
N TRP A 206 -4.19 11.60 0.14
CA TRP A 206 -3.92 13.04 0.09
C TRP A 206 -5.18 13.85 -0.25
N SER A 207 -5.95 13.41 -1.26
CA SER A 207 -7.17 14.09 -1.68
C SER A 207 -8.28 14.07 -0.63
N ASN A 208 -8.24 13.11 0.31
CA ASN A 208 -9.24 12.94 1.37
C ASN A 208 -8.72 13.35 2.77
N GLY A 209 -7.48 13.84 2.87
CA GLY A 209 -6.87 14.24 4.15
C GLY A 209 -6.67 13.07 5.12
N VAL A 210 -6.37 11.89 4.61
CA VAL A 210 -6.11 10.66 5.39
C VAL A 210 -4.63 10.34 5.37
N ASP A 211 -4.09 9.96 6.52
CA ASP A 211 -2.70 9.52 6.65
C ASP A 211 -2.46 8.21 5.88
N TRP A 212 -1.23 8.03 5.40
CA TRP A 212 -0.82 6.79 4.75
C TRP A 212 0.63 6.43 5.06
N ILE A 213 0.97 5.17 4.88
CA ILE A 213 2.33 4.63 4.91
C ILE A 213 2.43 3.42 3.97
N CYS A 214 3.64 3.09 3.50
CA CYS A 214 3.90 1.84 2.80
C CYS A 214 4.87 0.99 3.63
N LEU A 215 4.52 -0.29 3.82
CA LEU A 215 5.31 -1.30 4.54
C LEU A 215 5.33 -2.59 3.72
N ARG A 216 5.91 -2.52 2.53
CA ARG A 216 6.04 -3.66 1.62
C ARG A 216 7.36 -4.38 1.83
N ALA A 217 7.37 -5.70 1.74
CA ALA A 217 8.60 -6.46 1.79
C ALA A 217 9.19 -6.68 0.39
N ILE A 218 10.50 -6.67 0.30
CA ILE A 218 11.21 -6.88 -0.96
C ILE A 218 11.12 -8.35 -1.37
N SER A 219 10.53 -8.61 -2.52
CA SER A 219 10.39 -9.95 -3.11
C SER A 219 11.49 -10.28 -4.12
N ASP A 220 12.01 -9.25 -4.80
CA ASP A 220 13.00 -9.34 -5.86
C ASP A 220 13.87 -8.07 -5.90
N LEU A 221 14.99 -8.12 -6.63
CA LEU A 221 15.91 -6.98 -6.76
C LEU A 221 15.79 -6.26 -8.11
N THR A 222 14.66 -6.43 -8.78
CA THR A 222 14.37 -5.83 -10.09
C THR A 222 15.36 -6.21 -11.20
N GLY A 223 14.96 -6.09 -12.46
CA GLY A 223 15.85 -6.37 -13.60
C GLY A 223 15.76 -7.80 -14.09
N GLU A 224 16.91 -8.39 -14.46
CA GLU A 224 17.00 -9.75 -14.97
C GLU A 224 16.67 -10.77 -13.88
N GLY A 225 15.77 -11.73 -14.17
CA GLY A 225 15.35 -12.77 -13.23
C GLY A 225 14.37 -12.32 -12.13
N ALA A 226 13.94 -11.06 -12.11
CA ALA A 226 13.05 -10.52 -11.08
C ALA A 226 11.69 -11.25 -10.99
N ASP A 227 11.17 -11.74 -12.10
CA ASP A 227 9.94 -12.53 -12.17
C ASP A 227 10.10 -13.92 -11.53
N GLU A 228 11.24 -14.58 -11.76
CA GLU A 228 11.57 -15.85 -11.13
C GLU A 228 11.77 -15.67 -9.60
N ASP A 229 12.51 -14.63 -9.20
CA ASP A 229 12.71 -14.27 -7.81
C ASP A 229 11.39 -13.96 -7.09
N PHE A 230 10.50 -13.21 -7.74
CA PHE A 230 9.15 -12.94 -7.23
C PHE A 230 8.36 -14.24 -7.02
N HIS A 231 8.37 -15.16 -7.98
CA HIS A 231 7.69 -16.44 -7.84
C HIS A 231 8.23 -17.30 -6.69
N MET A 232 9.53 -17.22 -6.41
CA MET A 232 10.15 -17.97 -5.31
C MET A 232 9.92 -17.32 -3.94
N ASN A 233 9.89 -16.01 -3.86
CA ASN A 233 9.95 -15.27 -2.59
C ASN A 233 8.65 -14.53 -2.22
N GLY A 234 7.69 -14.39 -3.16
CA GLY A 234 6.51 -13.53 -2.99
C GLY A 234 5.68 -13.84 -1.74
N GLU A 235 5.36 -15.12 -1.49
CA GLU A 235 4.59 -15.52 -0.30
C GLU A 235 5.34 -15.18 1.00
N LYS A 236 6.65 -15.43 1.02
CA LYS A 236 7.47 -15.12 2.20
C LYS A 236 7.59 -13.60 2.41
N ALA A 237 7.77 -12.84 1.34
CA ALA A 237 7.79 -11.38 1.41
C ALA A 237 6.43 -10.82 1.90
N ALA A 238 5.31 -11.36 1.39
CA ALA A 238 3.97 -11.00 1.87
C ALA A 238 3.81 -11.23 3.37
N TYR A 239 4.33 -12.35 3.88
CA TYR A 239 4.32 -12.66 5.31
C TYR A 239 5.21 -11.69 6.12
N HIS A 240 6.39 -11.31 5.64
CA HIS A 240 7.23 -10.29 6.28
C HIS A 240 6.53 -8.92 6.36
N SER A 241 5.85 -8.51 5.27
CA SER A 241 5.02 -7.30 5.28
C SER A 241 3.90 -7.38 6.32
N PHE A 242 3.23 -8.52 6.44
CA PHE A 242 2.22 -8.77 7.48
C PHE A 242 2.80 -8.57 8.89
N GLU A 243 3.93 -9.19 9.23
CA GLU A 243 4.57 -9.05 10.55
C GLU A 243 4.95 -7.60 10.84
N ALA A 244 5.53 -6.90 9.85
CA ALA A 244 5.88 -5.49 9.98
C ALA A 244 4.66 -4.59 10.20
N ILE A 245 3.54 -4.83 9.51
CA ILE A 245 2.30 -4.05 9.66
C ILE A 245 1.66 -4.30 11.03
N CYS A 246 1.63 -5.54 11.53
CA CYS A 246 1.14 -5.86 12.87
C CYS A 246 1.93 -5.10 13.95
N ALA A 247 3.27 -5.11 13.86
CA ALA A 247 4.11 -4.35 14.77
C ALA A 247 3.90 -2.84 14.64
N TYR A 248 3.77 -2.33 13.41
CA TYR A 248 3.53 -0.91 13.14
C TYR A 248 2.21 -0.41 13.71
N LEU A 249 1.13 -1.17 13.59
CA LEU A 249 -0.17 -0.80 14.18
C LEU A 249 -0.06 -0.56 15.69
N SER A 250 0.69 -1.40 16.40
CA SER A 250 0.95 -1.25 17.83
C SER A 250 1.79 -0.01 18.18
N LEU A 251 2.56 0.53 17.25
CA LEU A 251 3.33 1.76 17.42
C LEU A 251 2.51 3.00 17.07
N PHE A 252 1.75 2.96 16.00
CA PHE A 252 0.97 4.09 15.48
C PHE A 252 -0.30 4.38 16.31
N CYS A 253 -0.96 3.35 16.85
CA CYS A 253 -2.24 3.47 17.56
C CYS A 253 -2.10 3.68 19.08
N LYS A 254 -0.89 3.98 19.57
CA LYS A 254 -0.64 4.30 20.99
C LYS A 254 -1.29 5.60 21.46
#